data_261ea3ed1aabab9e403296ed7459cd53
#
_entry.id   261ea3ed1aabab9e403296ed7459cd53
#
_cell.length_a   1.000
_cell.length_b   1.000
_cell.length_c   1.000
_cell.angle_alpha   90.00
_cell.angle_beta   90.00
_cell.angle_gamma   90.00
#
_symmetry.space_group_name_H-M   'P 1'
#
loop_
_entity.id
_entity.type
_entity.pdbx_description
1 polymer ?
#
loop_
_entity_poly.entity_id
_entity_poly.type
_entity_poly.pdbx_seq_one_letter_code
_entity_poly.pdbx_strand_id
1 'polypeptide(L)'
;WTYQIIDQSGKERKGNIGLRLTHLKARINELIKAGILKQDVHPFAYTKIPTADPKECDLTIKEFRKIRNTEVEGKRMNLGKDMLLLSFYLCGINLKDLLTVNLSGDVLSFERSKTLNAKTGKTVITIPIHNEAKAIINKYINKKGVLDLGYSYSYPNLQRYINLCMRNLKEYLEIEQTLCFYSARKTFAQFASELGIPDGVIDYCLGHSDKSKGIIRYYTRVKQKQAEIAINRVIDYTNSPEKYTEFLEMRADIMLMKG
;
A
#
# COMPACT_ATOMS: atom_id res chain seq x y z
N TRP A 1 -30.22 -3.81 17.65
CA TRP A 1 -29.27 -2.89 18.27
C TRP A 1 -28.30 -2.40 17.21
N THR A 2 -28.70 -1.39 16.44
CA THR A 2 -27.80 -0.66 15.54
C THR A 2 -27.38 0.61 16.24
N TYR A 3 -26.28 0.56 16.99
CA TYR A 3 -25.61 1.76 17.42
C TYR A 3 -24.89 2.36 16.21
N GLN A 4 -25.43 3.43 15.67
CA GLN A 4 -24.72 4.28 14.73
C GLN A 4 -23.65 5.04 15.50
N ILE A 5 -22.39 4.64 15.35
CA ILE A 5 -21.27 5.45 15.84
C ILE A 5 -21.01 6.51 14.78
N ILE A 6 -21.52 7.70 15.04
CA ILE A 6 -21.34 8.89 14.20
C ILE A 6 -20.07 9.61 14.70
N ASP A 7 -19.21 10.06 13.80
CA ASP A 7 -18.07 10.89 14.16
C ASP A 7 -18.49 12.38 14.31
N GLN A 8 -17.52 13.23 14.69
CA GLN A 8 -17.77 14.67 14.89
C GLN A 8 -18.27 15.39 13.62
N SER A 9 -18.11 14.80 12.44
CA SER A 9 -18.60 15.31 11.15
C SER A 9 -19.96 14.73 10.75
N GLY A 10 -20.60 13.94 11.60
CA GLY A 10 -21.88 13.28 11.31
C GLY A 10 -21.78 12.02 10.44
N LYS A 11 -20.57 11.54 10.13
CA LYS A 11 -20.34 10.37 9.29
C LYS A 11 -20.32 9.08 10.11
N GLU A 12 -21.01 8.05 9.65
CA GLU A 12 -21.06 6.73 10.27
C GLU A 12 -19.68 6.02 10.20
N ARG A 13 -19.16 5.57 11.36
CA ARG A 13 -17.88 4.85 11.46
C ARG A 13 -18.00 3.34 11.18
N LYS A 14 -18.50 2.98 10.01
CA LYS A 14 -18.73 1.59 9.58
C LYS A 14 -17.52 0.66 9.82
N GLY A 15 -16.31 1.13 9.52
CA GLY A 15 -15.09 0.32 9.69
C GLY A 15 -14.79 -0.06 11.12
N ASN A 16 -15.01 0.83 12.09
CA ASN A 16 -14.78 0.56 13.50
C ASN A 16 -15.84 -0.41 14.05
N ILE A 17 -17.10 -0.21 13.69
CA ILE A 17 -18.21 -1.10 14.02
C ILE A 17 -17.94 -2.50 13.44
N GLY A 18 -17.64 -2.57 12.14
CA GLY A 18 -17.36 -3.82 11.44
C GLY A 18 -16.20 -4.59 12.06
N LEU A 19 -15.11 -3.91 12.44
CA LEU A 19 -13.97 -4.53 13.11
C LEU A 19 -14.38 -5.15 14.45
N ARG A 20 -15.11 -4.43 15.29
CA ARG A 20 -15.57 -4.91 16.60
C ARG A 20 -16.51 -6.10 16.47
N LEU A 21 -17.47 -6.03 15.53
CA LEU A 21 -18.39 -7.14 15.26
C LEU A 21 -17.66 -8.36 14.72
N THR A 22 -16.64 -8.18 13.89
CA THR A 22 -15.79 -9.28 13.39
C THR A 22 -15.04 -9.95 14.53
N HIS A 23 -14.47 -9.18 15.46
CA HIS A 23 -13.83 -9.74 16.65
C HIS A 23 -14.82 -10.49 17.56
N LEU A 24 -16.01 -9.93 17.79
CA LEU A 24 -17.07 -10.59 18.56
C LEU A 24 -17.49 -11.92 17.90
N LYS A 25 -17.73 -11.91 16.60
CA LYS A 25 -18.05 -13.11 15.82
C LYS A 25 -16.96 -14.18 15.96
N ALA A 26 -15.69 -13.78 15.88
CA ALA A 26 -14.57 -14.71 16.06
C ALA A 26 -14.57 -15.37 17.44
N ARG A 27 -14.81 -14.60 18.51
CA ARG A 27 -14.90 -15.13 19.89
C ARG A 27 -16.09 -16.08 20.07
N ILE A 28 -17.27 -15.74 19.52
CA ILE A 28 -18.43 -16.63 19.53
C ILE A 28 -18.11 -17.94 18.80
N ASN A 29 -17.48 -17.89 17.63
CA ASN A 29 -17.06 -19.08 16.90
C ASN A 29 -16.11 -19.98 17.72
N GLU A 30 -15.18 -19.38 18.46
CA GLU A 30 -14.27 -20.13 19.36
C GLU A 30 -15.05 -20.85 20.47
N LEU A 31 -16.01 -20.16 21.11
CA LEU A 31 -16.84 -20.75 22.17
C LEU A 31 -17.74 -21.86 21.66
N ILE A 32 -18.32 -21.70 20.47
CA ILE A 32 -19.12 -22.75 19.80
C ILE A 32 -18.23 -23.98 19.50
N LYS A 33 -17.05 -23.73 18.92
CA LYS A 33 -16.09 -24.81 18.60
C LYS A 33 -15.57 -25.54 19.84
N ALA A 34 -15.46 -24.83 20.97
CA ALA A 34 -15.08 -25.41 22.25
C ALA A 34 -16.23 -26.16 22.96
N GLY A 35 -17.44 -26.14 22.40
CA GLY A 35 -18.64 -26.76 23.01
C GLY A 35 -19.18 -26.00 24.24
N ILE A 36 -18.64 -24.81 24.54
CA ILE A 36 -19.06 -23.98 25.67
C ILE A 36 -20.40 -23.31 25.36
N LEU A 37 -20.54 -22.80 24.14
CA LEU A 37 -21.76 -22.17 23.65
C LEU A 37 -22.49 -23.15 22.71
N LYS A 38 -23.67 -23.59 23.13
CA LYS A 38 -24.55 -24.41 22.30
C LYS A 38 -25.72 -23.57 21.82
N GLN A 39 -25.89 -23.47 20.53
CA GLN A 39 -26.97 -22.69 19.90
C GLN A 39 -27.46 -23.39 18.63
N ASP A 40 -28.75 -23.39 18.41
CA ASP A 40 -29.36 -23.91 17.19
C ASP A 40 -29.07 -23.04 15.99
N VAL A 41 -28.96 -21.69 16.19
CA VAL A 41 -28.68 -20.73 15.15
C VAL A 41 -27.53 -19.81 15.58
N HIS A 42 -26.54 -19.64 14.71
CA HIS A 42 -25.43 -18.75 14.99
C HIS A 42 -25.90 -17.29 15.16
N PRO A 43 -25.47 -16.53 16.22
CA PRO A 43 -25.94 -15.16 16.48
C PRO A 43 -25.74 -14.16 15.32
N PHE A 44 -24.80 -14.47 14.43
CA PHE A 44 -24.52 -13.67 13.23
C PHE A 44 -25.08 -14.28 11.93
N ALA A 45 -25.95 -15.28 12.01
CA ALA A 45 -26.51 -15.96 10.83
C ALA A 45 -27.19 -14.97 9.87
N TYR A 46 -27.91 -14.01 10.42
CA TYR A 46 -28.67 -13.03 9.65
C TYR A 46 -28.10 -11.60 9.77
N THR A 47 -26.88 -11.44 10.32
CA THR A 47 -26.28 -10.13 10.53
C THR A 47 -25.22 -9.85 9.49
N LYS A 48 -25.43 -8.86 8.63
CA LYS A 48 -24.39 -8.34 7.72
C LYS A 48 -23.47 -7.39 8.50
N ILE A 49 -22.22 -7.81 8.69
CA ILE A 49 -21.21 -6.96 9.33
C ILE A 49 -20.83 -5.85 8.36
N PRO A 50 -20.97 -4.56 8.76
CA PRO A 50 -20.62 -3.46 7.89
C PRO A 50 -19.10 -3.43 7.61
N THR A 51 -18.72 -3.13 6.38
CA THR A 51 -17.34 -2.92 5.95
C THR A 51 -17.09 -1.44 5.73
N ALA A 52 -15.87 -1.00 6.03
CA ALA A 52 -15.48 0.36 5.69
C ALA A 52 -15.44 0.54 4.17
N ASP A 53 -15.84 1.70 3.71
CA ASP A 53 -15.65 2.07 2.31
C ASP A 53 -14.14 2.12 2.00
N PRO A 54 -13.72 1.72 0.80
CA PRO A 54 -12.33 1.83 0.39
C PRO A 54 -11.88 3.29 0.49
N LYS A 55 -10.75 3.51 1.15
CA LYS A 55 -10.19 4.86 1.24
C LYS A 55 -9.49 5.20 -0.07
N GLU A 56 -10.01 6.16 -0.79
CA GLU A 56 -9.32 6.74 -1.95
C GLU A 56 -8.20 7.65 -1.44
N CYS A 57 -6.98 7.32 -1.82
CA CYS A 57 -5.80 8.08 -1.42
C CYS A 57 -4.63 7.89 -2.41
N ASP A 58 -4.91 7.40 -3.60
CA ASP A 58 -3.99 7.40 -4.72
C ASP A 58 -3.86 8.82 -5.29
N LEU A 59 -2.70 9.12 -5.80
CA LEU A 59 -2.38 10.42 -6.36
C LEU A 59 -2.57 10.39 -7.88
N THR A 60 -3.03 11.48 -8.44
CA THR A 60 -2.94 11.71 -9.87
C THR A 60 -1.48 11.91 -10.29
N ILE A 61 -1.17 11.72 -11.57
CA ILE A 61 0.20 11.95 -12.08
C ILE A 61 0.66 13.40 -11.86
N LYS A 62 -0.26 14.37 -11.94
CA LYS A 62 0.03 15.79 -11.67
C LYS A 62 0.42 16.02 -10.22
N GLU A 63 -0.35 15.47 -9.27
CA GLU A 63 -0.07 15.59 -7.84
C GLU A 63 1.23 14.86 -7.46
N PHE A 64 1.45 13.65 -7.99
CA PHE A 64 2.69 12.91 -7.75
C PHE A 64 3.91 13.72 -8.22
N ARG A 65 3.87 14.27 -9.44
CA ARG A 65 4.94 15.13 -9.97
C ARG A 65 5.09 16.42 -9.18
N LYS A 66 4.00 17.04 -8.72
CA LYS A 66 4.04 18.22 -7.85
C LYS A 66 4.81 17.90 -6.57
N ILE A 67 4.51 16.79 -5.90
CA ILE A 67 5.22 16.34 -4.70
C ILE A 67 6.69 16.06 -5.01
N ARG A 68 6.99 15.34 -6.08
CA ARG A 68 8.36 14.96 -6.43
C ARG A 68 9.23 16.17 -6.77
N ASN A 69 8.74 17.08 -7.59
CA ASN A 69 9.53 18.13 -8.20
C ASN A 69 9.61 19.42 -7.35
N THR A 70 8.67 19.64 -6.43
CA THR A 70 8.69 20.83 -5.57
C THR A 70 9.74 20.66 -4.47
N GLU A 71 10.66 21.60 -4.37
CA GLU A 71 11.55 21.69 -3.22
C GLU A 71 10.76 22.11 -1.99
N VAL A 72 10.98 21.42 -0.90
CA VAL A 72 10.30 21.69 0.37
C VAL A 72 11.31 21.97 1.46
N GLU A 73 10.99 22.90 2.34
CA GLU A 73 11.84 23.29 3.44
C GLU A 73 11.45 22.60 4.74
N GLY A 74 12.44 22.40 5.61
CA GLY A 74 12.25 21.83 6.93
C GLY A 74 12.22 20.32 6.98
N LYS A 75 12.70 19.77 8.08
CA LYS A 75 12.89 18.33 8.33
C LYS A 75 11.63 17.49 8.13
N ARG A 76 10.46 18.03 8.59
CA ARG A 76 9.19 17.27 8.54
C ARG A 76 8.69 17.07 7.12
N MET A 77 8.69 18.12 6.32
CA MET A 77 8.19 18.04 4.93
C MET A 77 9.13 17.21 4.07
N ASN A 78 10.44 17.40 4.20
CA ASN A 78 11.43 16.57 3.52
C ASN A 78 11.28 15.08 3.89
N LEU A 79 11.12 14.76 5.19
CA LEU A 79 10.91 13.38 5.61
C LEU A 79 9.59 12.81 5.04
N GLY A 80 8.50 13.56 5.06
CA GLY A 80 7.22 13.14 4.46
C GLY A 80 7.36 12.85 2.97
N LYS A 81 7.97 13.78 2.23
CA LYS A 81 8.24 13.64 0.79
C LYS A 81 9.14 12.42 0.51
N ASP A 82 10.28 12.33 1.19
CA ASP A 82 11.24 11.24 0.96
C ASP A 82 10.63 9.86 1.29
N MET A 83 9.86 9.73 2.37
CA MET A 83 9.22 8.47 2.74
C MET A 83 8.10 8.07 1.78
N LEU A 84 7.34 9.02 1.26
CA LEU A 84 6.32 8.76 0.24
C LEU A 84 6.97 8.25 -1.06
N LEU A 85 7.94 9.00 -1.56
CA LEU A 85 8.63 8.67 -2.81
C LEU A 85 9.41 7.36 -2.70
N LEU A 86 10.11 7.14 -1.59
CA LEU A 86 10.84 5.90 -1.36
C LEU A 86 9.91 4.69 -1.34
N SER A 87 8.78 4.79 -0.62
CA SER A 87 7.79 3.73 -0.63
C SER A 87 7.25 3.47 -2.03
N PHE A 88 6.97 4.51 -2.81
CA PHE A 88 6.51 4.39 -4.19
C PHE A 88 7.53 3.68 -5.09
N TYR A 89 8.79 4.11 -5.08
CA TYR A 89 9.86 3.53 -5.88
C TYR A 89 10.20 2.07 -5.49
N LEU A 90 9.84 1.67 -4.27
CA LEU A 90 9.91 0.30 -3.79
C LEU A 90 8.52 -0.40 -3.83
N CYS A 91 7.71 -0.11 -4.85
CA CYS A 91 6.41 -0.73 -5.12
C CYS A 91 5.39 -0.59 -3.98
N GLY A 92 5.44 0.51 -3.24
CA GLY A 92 4.53 0.73 -2.12
C GLY A 92 4.81 -0.18 -0.92
N ILE A 93 6.07 -0.44 -0.61
CA ILE A 93 6.48 -1.19 0.58
C ILE A 93 5.87 -0.58 1.85
N ASN A 94 5.39 -1.41 2.78
CA ASN A 94 4.83 -0.91 4.03
C ASN A 94 5.92 -0.30 4.92
N LEU A 95 5.56 0.71 5.72
CA LEU A 95 6.51 1.39 6.60
C LEU A 95 7.26 0.42 7.53
N LYS A 96 6.57 -0.57 8.10
CA LYS A 96 7.20 -1.56 8.98
C LYS A 96 8.29 -2.36 8.26
N ASP A 97 7.98 -2.82 7.05
CA ASP A 97 8.93 -3.59 6.24
C ASP A 97 10.08 -2.69 5.81
N LEU A 98 9.79 -1.46 5.33
CA LEU A 98 10.79 -0.47 4.89
C LEU A 98 11.86 -0.16 5.97
N LEU A 99 11.46 -0.13 7.24
CA LEU A 99 12.36 0.15 8.37
C LEU A 99 13.23 -1.04 8.78
N THR A 100 12.95 -2.24 8.28
CA THR A 100 13.62 -3.47 8.73
C THR A 100 14.41 -4.18 7.63
N VAL A 101 14.12 -3.87 6.37
CA VAL A 101 14.79 -4.49 5.22
C VAL A 101 16.19 -3.93 5.00
N ASN A 102 17.08 -4.74 4.46
CA ASN A 102 18.39 -4.30 4.03
C ASN A 102 18.29 -3.64 2.64
N LEU A 103 18.76 -2.41 2.53
CA LEU A 103 18.71 -1.57 1.33
C LEU A 103 20.09 -1.25 0.76
N SER A 104 21.13 -1.93 1.20
CA SER A 104 22.52 -1.64 0.79
C SER A 104 22.90 -2.16 -0.60
N GLY A 105 22.07 -2.98 -1.23
CA GLY A 105 22.34 -3.58 -2.55
C GLY A 105 21.57 -2.92 -3.69
N ASP A 106 21.69 -3.53 -4.87
CA ASP A 106 20.92 -3.12 -6.06
C ASP A 106 19.55 -3.81 -6.16
N VAL A 107 19.34 -4.80 -5.34
CA VAL A 107 18.12 -5.62 -5.30
C VAL A 107 17.61 -5.72 -3.88
N LEU A 108 16.34 -5.41 -3.68
CA LEU A 108 15.63 -5.61 -2.44
C LEU A 108 14.96 -6.97 -2.46
N SER A 109 15.30 -7.82 -1.47
CA SER A 109 14.67 -9.12 -1.28
C SER A 109 14.18 -9.25 0.15
N PHE A 110 12.88 -9.48 0.35
CA PHE A 110 12.29 -9.53 1.68
C PHE A 110 11.00 -10.34 1.74
N GLU A 111 10.65 -10.79 2.95
CA GLU A 111 9.35 -11.37 3.26
C GLU A 111 8.50 -10.32 3.98
N ARG A 112 7.22 -10.17 3.59
CA ARG A 112 6.33 -9.21 4.26
C ARG A 112 6.05 -9.62 5.70
N SER A 113 6.27 -8.71 6.64
CA SER A 113 6.02 -8.94 8.07
C SER A 113 4.57 -9.32 8.38
N LYS A 114 3.60 -8.84 7.59
CA LYS A 114 2.17 -9.15 7.75
C LYS A 114 1.84 -10.62 7.42
N THR A 115 2.62 -11.28 6.59
CA THR A 115 2.35 -12.65 6.11
C THR A 115 3.30 -13.69 6.70
N LEU A 116 4.28 -13.30 7.53
CA LEU A 116 5.25 -14.21 8.17
C LEU A 116 4.58 -15.36 8.93
N ASN A 117 3.42 -15.12 9.55
CA ASN A 117 2.67 -16.11 10.33
C ASN A 117 1.54 -16.77 9.53
N ALA A 118 1.44 -16.54 8.23
CA ALA A 118 0.39 -17.15 7.42
C ALA A 118 0.76 -18.61 7.13
N LYS A 119 -0.20 -19.53 7.34
CA LYS A 119 -0.05 -20.99 7.07
C LYS A 119 0.23 -21.34 5.60
N THR A 120 0.25 -20.37 4.70
CA THR A 120 0.28 -20.53 3.24
C THR A 120 1.62 -20.13 2.62
N GLY A 121 2.71 -20.64 3.14
CA GLY A 121 4.03 -20.46 2.54
C GLY A 121 4.56 -19.02 2.57
N LYS A 122 5.86 -18.89 2.70
CA LYS A 122 6.56 -17.61 2.66
C LYS A 122 6.72 -17.17 1.22
N THR A 123 6.28 -15.96 0.89
CA THR A 123 6.53 -15.35 -0.43
C THR A 123 7.65 -14.33 -0.28
N VAL A 124 8.80 -14.64 -0.85
CA VAL A 124 9.90 -13.69 -0.96
C VAL A 124 9.62 -12.78 -2.15
N ILE A 125 9.64 -11.50 -1.91
CA ILE A 125 9.54 -10.46 -2.95
C ILE A 125 10.95 -10.04 -3.29
N THR A 126 11.26 -10.03 -4.58
CA THR A 126 12.57 -9.60 -5.08
C THR A 126 12.34 -8.55 -6.17
N ILE A 127 12.77 -7.32 -5.92
CA ILE A 127 12.61 -6.18 -6.83
C ILE A 127 13.94 -5.41 -6.95
N PRO A 128 14.23 -4.80 -8.10
CA PRO A 128 15.39 -3.92 -8.25
C PRO A 128 15.18 -2.63 -7.45
N ILE A 129 16.28 -2.09 -6.93
CA ILE A 129 16.29 -0.76 -6.32
C ILE A 129 16.69 0.26 -7.39
N HIS A 130 15.71 1.01 -7.89
CA HIS A 130 15.93 2.02 -8.90
C HIS A 130 16.75 3.21 -8.40
N ASN A 131 17.40 3.96 -9.31
CA ASN A 131 18.28 5.06 -8.94
C ASN A 131 17.58 6.17 -8.13
N GLU A 132 16.32 6.47 -8.42
CA GLU A 132 15.52 7.40 -7.65
C GLU A 132 15.34 6.95 -6.19
N ALA A 133 15.15 5.65 -5.97
CA ALA A 133 15.11 5.10 -4.61
C ALA A 133 16.47 5.19 -3.93
N LYS A 134 17.57 4.86 -4.63
CA LYS A 134 18.93 4.94 -4.09
C LYS A 134 19.30 6.34 -3.63
N ALA A 135 18.91 7.37 -4.38
CA ALA A 135 19.14 8.76 -4.00
C ALA A 135 18.52 9.11 -2.64
N ILE A 136 17.33 8.57 -2.35
CA ILE A 136 16.66 8.77 -1.06
C ILE A 136 17.27 7.87 0.02
N ILE A 137 17.52 6.60 -0.29
CA ILE A 137 18.12 5.63 0.64
C ILE A 137 19.42 6.18 1.21
N ASN A 138 20.30 6.73 0.37
CA ASN A 138 21.60 7.28 0.76
C ASN A 138 21.51 8.40 1.81
N LYS A 139 20.37 9.09 1.93
CA LYS A 139 20.17 10.12 2.97
C LYS A 139 19.95 9.51 4.37
N TYR A 140 19.46 8.27 4.44
CA TYR A 140 18.96 7.67 5.67
C TYR A 140 19.60 6.33 6.03
N ILE A 141 20.36 5.70 5.12
CA ILE A 141 20.93 4.37 5.36
C ILE A 141 22.05 4.43 6.41
N ASN A 142 21.99 3.49 7.36
CA ASN A 142 23.05 3.33 8.36
C ASN A 142 24.06 2.23 7.95
N LYS A 143 25.09 2.05 8.76
CA LYS A 143 26.15 1.03 8.52
C LYS A 143 25.64 -0.42 8.47
N LYS A 144 24.40 -0.69 8.95
CA LYS A 144 23.77 -2.02 8.89
C LYS A 144 22.94 -2.23 7.62
N GLY A 145 22.89 -1.24 6.73
CA GLY A 145 22.08 -1.30 5.53
C GLY A 145 20.59 -1.05 5.71
N VAL A 146 20.16 -0.59 6.89
CA VAL A 146 18.75 -0.26 7.17
C VAL A 146 18.57 1.23 7.35
N LEU A 147 17.32 1.72 7.18
CA LEU A 147 17.03 3.14 7.37
C LEU A 147 17.13 3.55 8.84
N ASP A 148 17.79 4.66 9.08
CA ASP A 148 17.81 5.36 10.35
C ASP A 148 17.26 6.77 10.16
N LEU A 149 16.06 6.99 10.67
CA LEU A 149 15.37 8.29 10.57
C LEU A 149 15.71 9.22 11.74
N GLY A 150 16.66 8.83 12.60
CA GLY A 150 17.01 9.57 13.82
C GLY A 150 15.87 9.58 14.85
N TYR A 151 15.01 8.56 14.88
CA TYR A 151 13.85 8.44 15.76
C TYR A 151 13.98 7.25 16.70
N SER A 152 13.93 7.51 17.99
CA SER A 152 14.01 6.49 19.07
C SER A 152 12.64 6.05 19.61
N TYR A 153 11.54 6.45 18.96
CA TYR A 153 10.19 6.16 19.42
C TYR A 153 9.69 4.78 18.97
N SER A 154 8.64 4.31 19.66
CA SER A 154 7.95 3.08 19.27
C SER A 154 7.38 3.19 17.85
N TYR A 155 7.26 2.05 17.14
CA TYR A 155 6.73 2.00 15.78
C TYR A 155 5.35 2.72 15.60
N PRO A 156 4.36 2.57 16.53
CA PRO A 156 3.11 3.31 16.41
C PRO A 156 3.28 4.83 16.44
N ASN A 157 4.21 5.33 17.24
CA ASN A 157 4.50 6.77 17.33
C ASN A 157 5.22 7.26 16.07
N LEU A 158 6.18 6.51 15.55
CA LEU A 158 6.83 6.82 14.28
C LEU A 158 5.82 6.85 13.14
N GLN A 159 4.92 5.87 13.06
CA GLN A 159 3.87 5.83 12.05
C GLN A 159 2.95 7.06 12.11
N ARG A 160 2.55 7.49 13.32
CA ARG A 160 1.77 8.71 13.50
C ARG A 160 2.55 9.95 13.04
N TYR A 161 3.84 10.01 13.38
CA TYR A 161 4.70 11.12 12.98
C TYR A 161 4.89 11.21 11.46
N ILE A 162 5.15 10.10 10.79
CA ILE A 162 5.25 10.06 9.33
C ILE A 162 3.92 10.52 8.68
N ASN A 163 2.77 10.06 9.19
CA ASN A 163 1.48 10.53 8.68
C ASN A 163 1.22 12.02 8.97
N LEU A 164 1.75 12.57 10.08
CA LEU A 164 1.71 14.01 10.33
C LEU A 164 2.58 14.76 9.31
N CYS A 165 3.79 14.27 9.02
CA CYS A 165 4.66 14.84 7.99
C CYS A 165 3.97 14.87 6.61
N MET A 166 3.26 13.79 6.25
CA MET A 166 2.48 13.70 5.01
C MET A 166 1.32 14.70 4.98
N ARG A 167 0.64 14.91 6.10
CA ARG A 167 -0.44 15.90 6.20
C ARG A 167 0.09 17.32 5.99
N ASN A 168 1.20 17.67 6.66
CA ASN A 168 1.83 18.98 6.48
C ASN A 168 2.25 19.18 5.01
N LEU A 169 2.81 18.15 4.38
CA LEU A 169 3.19 18.17 2.97
C LEU A 169 1.97 18.36 2.06
N LYS A 170 0.86 17.69 2.35
CA LYS A 170 -0.42 17.86 1.65
C LYS A 170 -0.89 19.32 1.71
N GLU A 171 -0.94 19.87 2.90
CA GLU A 171 -1.39 21.25 3.14
C GLU A 171 -0.48 22.26 2.42
N TYR A 172 0.82 22.10 2.53
CA TYR A 172 1.80 22.97 1.88
C TYR A 172 1.72 22.93 0.35
N LEU A 173 1.53 21.75 -0.21
CA LEU A 173 1.45 21.55 -1.66
C LEU A 173 0.01 21.65 -2.20
N GLU A 174 -0.98 21.93 -1.38
CA GLU A 174 -2.39 22.02 -1.79
C GLU A 174 -2.84 20.77 -2.58
N ILE A 175 -2.49 19.59 -2.09
CA ILE A 175 -2.92 18.32 -2.68
C ILE A 175 -4.36 18.06 -2.28
N GLU A 176 -5.24 17.77 -3.25
CA GLU A 176 -6.66 17.53 -2.98
C GLU A 176 -6.89 16.19 -2.29
N GLN A 177 -6.20 15.15 -2.76
CA GLN A 177 -6.35 13.79 -2.27
C GLN A 177 -5.84 13.62 -0.83
N THR A 178 -6.38 12.63 -0.13
CA THR A 178 -5.84 12.28 1.20
C THR A 178 -4.42 11.74 1.06
N LEU A 179 -3.44 12.44 1.67
CA LEU A 179 -2.05 12.02 1.67
C LEU A 179 -1.68 11.31 2.96
N CYS A 180 -1.27 10.05 2.86
CA CYS A 180 -0.75 9.23 3.95
C CYS A 180 0.33 8.28 3.40
N PHE A 181 1.06 7.60 4.28
CA PHE A 181 2.11 6.68 3.82
C PHE A 181 1.57 5.61 2.85
N TYR A 182 0.33 5.16 3.04
CA TYR A 182 -0.31 4.17 2.18
C TYR A 182 -0.65 4.71 0.77
N SER A 183 -0.68 6.03 0.58
CA SER A 183 -0.90 6.67 -0.72
C SER A 183 0.13 6.23 -1.75
N ALA A 184 1.40 6.09 -1.36
CA ALA A 184 2.46 5.60 -2.24
C ALA A 184 2.12 4.24 -2.87
N ARG A 185 1.59 3.32 -2.06
CA ARG A 185 1.21 1.99 -2.51
C ARG A 185 -0.01 1.99 -3.44
N LYS A 186 -1.00 2.80 -3.10
CA LYS A 186 -2.19 2.96 -3.94
C LYS A 186 -1.84 3.59 -5.28
N THR A 187 -1.03 4.65 -5.26
CA THR A 187 -0.56 5.34 -6.46
C THR A 187 0.27 4.42 -7.36
N PHE A 188 1.20 3.62 -6.81
CA PHE A 188 1.95 2.65 -7.59
C PHE A 188 1.02 1.63 -8.27
N ALA A 189 0.07 1.07 -7.53
CA ALA A 189 -0.89 0.11 -8.06
C ALA A 189 -1.78 0.73 -9.15
N GLN A 190 -2.24 1.97 -8.94
CA GLN A 190 -3.07 2.68 -9.90
C GLN A 190 -2.31 2.95 -11.21
N PHE A 191 -1.11 3.53 -11.14
CA PHE A 191 -0.30 3.79 -12.32
C PHE A 191 0.07 2.50 -13.07
N ALA A 192 0.41 1.43 -12.33
CA ALA A 192 0.68 0.14 -12.94
C ALA A 192 -0.54 -0.42 -13.69
N SER A 193 -1.74 -0.28 -13.11
CA SER A 193 -3.00 -0.69 -13.73
C SER A 193 -3.32 0.14 -14.97
N GLU A 194 -3.18 1.46 -14.91
CA GLU A 194 -3.36 2.38 -16.05
C GLU A 194 -2.43 2.02 -17.20
N LEU A 195 -1.19 1.69 -16.91
CA LEU A 195 -0.19 1.26 -17.89
C LEU A 195 -0.41 -0.16 -18.42
N GLY A 196 -1.48 -0.85 -18.03
CA GLY A 196 -1.82 -2.18 -18.52
C GLY A 196 -0.91 -3.28 -18.00
N ILE A 197 -0.23 -3.06 -16.89
CA ILE A 197 0.55 -4.11 -16.23
C ILE A 197 -0.41 -5.16 -15.69
N PRO A 198 -0.22 -6.45 -15.98
CA PRO A 198 -1.11 -7.51 -15.52
C PRO A 198 -1.22 -7.54 -13.99
N ASP A 199 -2.43 -7.75 -13.44
CA ASP A 199 -2.70 -7.79 -12.00
C ASP A 199 -1.75 -8.72 -11.24
N GLY A 200 -1.36 -9.84 -11.85
CA GLY A 200 -0.40 -10.76 -11.27
C GLY A 200 0.98 -10.20 -11.02
N VAL A 201 1.42 -9.31 -11.91
CA VAL A 201 2.71 -8.63 -11.77
C VAL A 201 2.57 -7.53 -10.72
N ILE A 202 1.45 -6.80 -10.73
CA ILE A 202 1.15 -5.77 -9.72
C ILE A 202 1.11 -6.42 -8.33
N ASP A 203 0.36 -7.51 -8.15
CA ASP A 203 0.27 -8.23 -6.88
C ASP A 203 1.62 -8.74 -6.40
N TYR A 204 2.47 -9.24 -7.31
CA TYR A 204 3.84 -9.64 -6.97
C TYR A 204 4.64 -8.44 -6.45
N CYS A 205 4.64 -7.32 -7.19
CA CYS A 205 5.35 -6.10 -6.78
C CYS A 205 4.87 -5.58 -5.42
N LEU A 206 3.56 -5.65 -5.18
CA LEU A 206 2.94 -5.28 -3.91
C LEU A 206 3.14 -6.33 -2.80
N GLY A 207 3.65 -7.50 -3.14
CA GLY A 207 3.82 -8.62 -2.21
C GLY A 207 2.51 -9.19 -1.68
N HIS A 208 1.47 -9.20 -2.48
CA HIS A 208 0.25 -9.92 -2.16
C HIS A 208 0.46 -11.42 -2.37
N SER A 209 -0.14 -12.25 -1.51
CA SER A 209 -0.14 -13.69 -1.71
C SER A 209 -1.11 -14.08 -2.82
N ASP A 210 -0.71 -15.01 -3.68
CA ASP A 210 -1.48 -15.49 -4.84
C ASP A 210 -2.80 -16.20 -4.53
N LYS A 211 -3.38 -16.00 -3.36
CA LYS A 211 -4.58 -16.73 -2.91
C LYS A 211 -5.82 -16.50 -3.77
N SER A 212 -5.89 -15.41 -4.51
CA SER A 212 -7.09 -15.00 -5.25
C SER A 212 -7.19 -15.57 -6.68
N LYS A 213 -6.16 -16.21 -7.18
CA LYS A 213 -6.05 -16.53 -8.63
C LYS A 213 -6.49 -17.94 -9.03
N GLY A 214 -7.10 -18.71 -8.14
CA GLY A 214 -7.58 -20.05 -8.51
C GLY A 214 -6.51 -20.93 -9.16
N ILE A 215 -6.88 -21.68 -10.19
CA ILE A 215 -6.02 -22.64 -10.90
C ILE A 215 -4.89 -21.94 -11.69
N ILE A 216 -5.10 -20.73 -12.19
CA ILE A 216 -4.13 -20.01 -13.03
C ILE A 216 -2.77 -19.82 -12.32
N ARG A 217 -2.76 -19.65 -11.00
CA ARG A 217 -1.52 -19.52 -10.22
C ARG A 217 -0.53 -20.68 -10.37
N TYR A 218 -1.03 -21.86 -10.70
CA TYR A 218 -0.18 -23.05 -10.88
C TYR A 218 0.50 -23.06 -12.26
N TYR A 219 -0.02 -22.32 -13.21
CA TYR A 219 0.49 -22.28 -14.58
C TYR A 219 1.31 -21.02 -14.88
N THR A 220 1.14 -19.96 -14.11
CA THR A 220 1.84 -18.69 -14.34
C THR A 220 2.67 -18.29 -13.11
N ARG A 221 3.96 -18.09 -13.31
CA ARG A 221 4.86 -17.50 -12.31
C ARG A 221 5.29 -16.14 -12.79
N VAL A 222 5.07 -15.12 -11.97
CA VAL A 222 5.69 -13.82 -12.20
C VAL A 222 7.17 -13.94 -11.93
N LYS A 223 7.97 -13.67 -12.96
CA LYS A 223 9.42 -13.67 -12.86
C LYS A 223 9.90 -12.29 -12.39
N GLN A 224 11.00 -12.27 -11.66
CA GLN A 224 11.68 -11.03 -11.23
C GLN A 224 11.85 -10.03 -12.38
N LYS A 225 12.22 -10.51 -13.59
CA LYS A 225 12.36 -9.67 -14.78
C LYS A 225 11.06 -8.98 -15.20
N GLN A 226 9.89 -9.61 -15.02
CA GLN A 226 8.59 -8.98 -15.31
C GLN A 226 8.29 -7.86 -14.31
N ALA A 227 8.63 -8.07 -13.03
CA ALA A 227 8.51 -7.03 -12.01
C ALA A 227 9.45 -5.85 -12.29
N GLU A 228 10.69 -6.13 -12.69
CA GLU A 228 11.66 -5.11 -13.09
C GLU A 228 11.15 -4.25 -14.26
N ILE A 229 10.64 -4.87 -15.32
CA ILE A 229 10.05 -4.16 -16.47
C ILE A 229 8.87 -3.32 -16.02
N ALA A 230 7.99 -3.86 -15.17
CA ALA A 230 6.83 -3.15 -14.66
C ALA A 230 7.23 -1.92 -13.82
N ILE A 231 8.19 -2.07 -12.92
CA ILE A 231 8.70 -0.99 -12.07
C ILE A 231 9.31 0.12 -12.93
N ASN A 232 10.20 -0.25 -13.86
CA ASN A 232 10.83 0.71 -14.76
C ASN A 232 9.80 1.47 -15.60
N ARG A 233 8.76 0.79 -16.08
CA ARG A 233 7.67 1.41 -16.84
C ARG A 233 6.85 2.39 -16.00
N VAL A 234 6.53 2.04 -14.75
CA VAL A 234 5.82 2.95 -13.84
C VAL A 234 6.68 4.16 -13.51
N ILE A 235 7.97 3.99 -13.27
CA ILE A 235 8.89 5.11 -12.99
C ILE A 235 9.05 5.99 -14.24
N ASP A 236 9.25 5.42 -15.43
CA ASP A 236 9.35 6.18 -16.68
C ASP A 236 8.07 6.99 -16.95
N TYR A 237 6.90 6.42 -16.69
CA TYR A 237 5.62 7.14 -16.76
C TYR A 237 5.60 8.36 -15.84
N THR A 238 6.10 8.24 -14.61
CA THR A 238 6.16 9.41 -13.72
C THR A 238 7.17 10.47 -14.20
N ASN A 239 8.22 10.05 -14.89
CA ASN A 239 9.24 10.96 -15.41
C ASN A 239 8.79 11.67 -16.69
N SER A 240 8.14 10.94 -17.58
CA SER A 240 7.75 11.39 -18.93
C SER A 240 6.33 10.93 -19.28
N PRO A 241 5.28 11.41 -18.60
CA PRO A 241 3.89 10.95 -18.82
C PRO A 241 3.40 11.25 -20.24
N GLU A 242 3.94 12.27 -20.88
CA GLU A 242 3.63 12.64 -22.25
C GLU A 242 3.89 11.53 -23.26
N LYS A 243 4.86 10.66 -23.02
CA LYS A 243 5.14 9.48 -23.87
C LYS A 243 4.03 8.43 -23.85
N TYR A 244 3.16 8.50 -22.86
CA TYR A 244 2.12 7.48 -22.61
C TYR A 244 0.72 7.97 -22.97
N THR A 245 0.56 9.22 -23.42
CA THR A 245 -0.76 9.84 -23.68
C THR A 245 -1.58 9.00 -24.67
N GLU A 246 -1.04 8.74 -25.87
CA GLU A 246 -1.72 7.94 -26.90
C GLU A 246 -2.07 6.52 -26.41
N PHE A 247 -1.16 5.90 -25.65
CA PHE A 247 -1.40 4.57 -25.10
C PHE A 247 -2.55 4.57 -24.08
N LEU A 248 -2.60 5.58 -23.22
CA LEU A 248 -3.65 5.70 -22.19
C LEU A 248 -5.02 6.01 -22.83
N GLU A 249 -5.05 6.87 -23.85
CA GLU A 249 -6.25 7.17 -24.63
C GLU A 249 -6.78 5.92 -25.32
N MET A 250 -5.93 5.20 -26.05
CA MET A 250 -6.30 3.94 -26.70
C MET A 250 -6.85 2.91 -25.70
N ARG A 251 -6.26 2.81 -24.50
CA ARG A 251 -6.76 1.89 -23.48
C ARG A 251 -8.12 2.31 -22.94
N ALA A 252 -8.34 3.60 -22.72
CA ALA A 252 -9.63 4.12 -22.28
C ALA A 252 -10.73 3.78 -23.30
N ASP A 253 -10.47 3.99 -24.59
CA ASP A 253 -11.38 3.64 -25.67
C ASP A 253 -11.72 2.14 -25.70
N ILE A 254 -10.72 1.27 -25.57
CA ILE A 254 -10.94 -0.19 -25.53
C ILE A 254 -11.79 -0.59 -24.30
N MET A 255 -11.62 0.06 -23.16
CA MET A 255 -12.42 -0.21 -21.96
C MET A 255 -13.87 0.25 -22.12
N LEU A 256 -14.10 1.40 -22.78
CA LEU A 256 -15.44 1.92 -23.07
C LEU A 256 -16.19 1.08 -24.10
N MET A 257 -15.48 0.43 -25.04
CA MET A 257 -16.08 -0.48 -26.02
C MET A 257 -16.51 -1.84 -25.45
N LYS A 258 -16.07 -2.17 -24.24
CA LYS A 258 -16.39 -3.45 -23.57
C LYS A 258 -17.51 -3.34 -22.53
N GLY A 259 -18.03 -2.16 -22.29
CA GLY A 259 -19.19 -1.88 -21.44
C GLY A 259 -20.45 -1.76 -22.25
#